data_c8b89a278f9ae299b43c5b779dbd53a4
#
_entry.id   c8b89a278f9ae299b43c5b779dbd53a4
#
_cell.length_a   1.000
_cell.length_b   1.000
_cell.length_c   1.000
_cell.angle_alpha   90.00
_cell.angle_beta   90.00
_cell.angle_gamma   90.00
#
_symmetry.space_group_name_H-M   'P 1'
#
loop_
_entity.id
_entity.type
_entity.pdbx_description
1 polymer ?
#
loop_
_entity_poly.entity_id
_entity_poly.type
_entity_poly.pdbx_seq_one_letter_code
_entity_poly.pdbx_strand_id
1 'polypeptide(L)'
;YMHIDTVFTQVKRDTWVMLKSLSITEAGQPENEPINWFADKKDKDKPEIVQFTNGQKPRTFDHLEDLLTDISKNELGCTGEVKFIYSGNNEFPFDAREQWTDSCNLLALKDGVVLGYDRNNKTVEAFKKTGFKVLNVKSVLQKLENGELDPATMKDTLILMPSAELSRARGGFHCMSMPLTREAL
;
A
#
# COMPACT_ATOMS: atom_id res chain seq x y z
N TYR A 1 -0.96 5.18 14.63
CA TYR A 1 -1.37 5.57 13.27
C TYR A 1 -2.79 6.14 13.31
N MET A 2 -3.07 7.13 12.46
CA MET A 2 -4.34 7.86 12.49
C MET A 2 -5.46 7.12 11.73
N HIS A 3 -5.11 6.51 10.60
CA HIS A 3 -6.01 5.74 9.74
C HIS A 3 -5.30 4.48 9.23
N ILE A 4 -6.07 3.43 8.97
CA ILE A 4 -5.53 2.14 8.53
C ILE A 4 -4.90 2.22 7.13
N ASP A 5 -5.45 3.03 6.26
CA ASP A 5 -4.96 3.29 4.89
C ASP A 5 -3.63 4.06 4.83
N THR A 6 -3.14 4.57 5.96
CA THR A 6 -1.79 5.13 6.08
C THR A 6 -0.72 4.06 6.29
N VAL A 7 -1.11 2.82 6.54
CA VAL A 7 -0.21 1.72 6.84
C VAL A 7 -0.35 0.54 5.89
N PHE A 8 -1.52 0.34 5.28
CA PHE A 8 -1.68 -0.57 4.14
C PHE A 8 -2.89 -0.20 3.27
N THR A 9 -2.79 -0.52 1.98
CA THR A 9 -3.85 -0.28 0.98
C THR A 9 -3.81 -1.36 -0.10
N GLN A 10 -4.98 -1.81 -0.52
CA GLN A 10 -5.08 -2.67 -1.70
C GLN A 10 -4.98 -1.84 -2.98
N VAL A 11 -4.10 -2.24 -3.89
CA VAL A 11 -3.89 -1.55 -5.18
C VAL A 11 -4.31 -2.41 -6.38
N LYS A 12 -4.41 -3.70 -6.17
CA LYS A 12 -4.91 -4.68 -7.13
C LYS A 12 -5.46 -5.87 -6.35
N ARG A 13 -6.34 -6.69 -6.94
CA ARG A 13 -6.91 -7.87 -6.25
C ARG A 13 -5.86 -8.79 -5.64
N ASP A 14 -4.71 -8.91 -6.31
CA ASP A 14 -3.57 -9.74 -5.89
C ASP A 14 -2.38 -8.94 -5.33
N THR A 15 -2.52 -7.62 -5.11
CA THR A 15 -1.36 -6.77 -4.73
C THR A 15 -1.74 -5.76 -3.67
N TRP A 16 -0.95 -5.75 -2.60
CA TRP A 16 -1.10 -4.87 -1.45
C TRP A 16 0.15 -4.01 -1.26
N VAL A 17 -0.06 -2.76 -0.85
CA VAL A 17 1.02 -1.86 -0.39
C VAL A 17 0.92 -1.74 1.10
N MET A 18 2.03 -1.91 1.83
CA MET A 18 1.99 -1.92 3.28
C MET A 18 3.32 -1.53 3.92
N LEU A 19 3.24 -1.16 5.20
CA LEU A 19 4.39 -0.97 6.05
C LEU A 19 4.82 -2.33 6.62
N LYS A 20 6.06 -2.76 6.33
CA LYS A 20 6.56 -4.09 6.75
C LYS A 20 6.57 -4.30 8.26
N SER A 21 6.85 -3.25 9.03
CA SER A 21 6.90 -3.33 10.50
C SER A 21 5.58 -3.74 11.16
N LEU A 22 4.46 -3.72 10.43
CA LEU A 22 3.17 -4.27 10.92
C LEU A 22 3.15 -5.79 10.97
N SER A 23 4.01 -6.45 10.21
CA SER A 23 4.08 -7.91 10.10
C SER A 23 5.24 -8.54 10.86
N ILE A 24 6.19 -7.74 11.34
CA ILE A 24 7.37 -8.27 12.01
C ILE A 24 7.01 -8.61 13.45
N THR A 25 7.02 -9.92 13.76
CA THR A 25 7.16 -10.41 15.13
C THR A 25 8.64 -10.36 15.50
N GLU A 26 8.98 -10.05 16.76
CA GLU A 26 10.37 -9.89 17.25
C GLU A 26 11.35 -11.02 16.88
N ALA A 27 10.87 -12.19 16.48
CA ALA A 27 11.68 -13.33 16.10
C ALA A 27 12.49 -13.16 14.79
N GLY A 28 12.24 -12.08 14.04
CA GLY A 28 12.88 -11.84 12.73
C GLY A 28 13.65 -10.52 12.61
N GLN A 29 13.83 -9.77 13.69
CA GLN A 29 14.66 -8.56 13.64
C GLN A 29 16.14 -8.96 13.64
N PRO A 30 16.93 -8.51 12.65
CA PRO A 30 18.38 -8.65 12.73
C PRO A 30 18.93 -7.88 13.94
N GLU A 31 19.83 -8.46 14.69
CA GLU A 31 20.42 -7.92 15.94
C GLU A 31 21.07 -6.52 15.80
N ASN A 32 21.17 -5.99 14.57
CA ASN A 32 21.84 -4.73 14.22
C ASN A 32 20.91 -3.65 13.66
N GLU A 33 19.57 -3.75 13.79
CA GLU A 33 18.75 -2.64 13.39
C GLU A 33 18.87 -1.47 14.38
N PRO A 34 19.04 -0.24 13.87
CA PRO A 34 19.10 0.94 14.71
C PRO A 34 17.80 1.08 15.51
N ILE A 35 17.95 1.43 16.77
CA ILE A 35 16.86 1.61 17.74
C ILE A 35 15.70 2.37 17.09
N ASN A 36 14.55 1.72 16.98
CA ASN A 36 13.32 2.38 16.60
C ASN A 36 12.93 3.37 17.72
N TRP A 37 13.23 4.64 17.53
CA TRP A 37 12.99 5.70 18.51
C TRP A 37 11.52 5.86 18.90
N PHE A 38 10.61 5.28 18.12
CA PHE A 38 9.16 5.38 18.29
C PHE A 38 8.52 4.09 18.82
N ALA A 39 9.27 3.01 18.93
CA ALA A 39 8.80 1.80 19.57
C ALA A 39 9.01 1.90 21.07
N ASP A 40 7.93 2.03 21.83
CA ASP A 40 7.97 1.94 23.28
C ASP A 40 8.38 0.50 23.65
N LYS A 41 9.54 0.33 24.30
CA LYS A 41 10.17 -0.98 24.62
C LYS A 41 9.33 -1.86 25.56
N LYS A 42 8.12 -1.46 25.89
CA LYS A 42 7.27 -2.15 26.87
C LYS A 42 6.20 -3.08 26.28
N ASP A 43 5.87 -2.93 25.00
CA ASP A 43 4.90 -3.83 24.37
C ASP A 43 5.61 -5.05 23.77
N LYS A 44 5.82 -6.05 24.62
CA LYS A 44 6.29 -7.39 24.23
C LYS A 44 5.18 -8.26 23.63
N ASP A 45 3.99 -7.71 23.46
CA ASP A 45 2.88 -8.45 22.94
C ASP A 45 2.92 -8.42 21.40
N LYS A 46 3.04 -9.62 20.82
CA LYS A 46 2.89 -9.80 19.37
C LYS A 46 1.55 -9.19 18.97
N PRO A 47 1.50 -8.38 17.89
CA PRO A 47 0.22 -7.95 17.38
C PRO A 47 -0.59 -9.20 16.98
N GLU A 48 -1.70 -9.43 17.65
CA GLU A 48 -2.61 -10.51 17.31
C GLU A 48 -3.50 -10.05 16.14
N ILE A 49 -3.42 -10.77 15.04
CA ILE A 49 -4.23 -10.50 13.85
C ILE A 49 -5.41 -11.44 13.84
N VAL A 50 -6.59 -10.89 14.11
CA VAL A 50 -7.83 -11.68 14.22
C VAL A 50 -8.85 -11.18 13.22
N GLN A 51 -9.36 -12.09 12.39
CA GLN A 51 -10.49 -11.85 11.50
C GLN A 51 -11.80 -12.27 12.17
N PHE A 52 -12.73 -11.35 12.26
CA PHE A 52 -14.09 -11.60 12.72
C PHE A 52 -15.04 -11.64 11.54
N THR A 53 -15.71 -12.76 11.34
CA THR A 53 -16.75 -12.93 10.31
C THR A 53 -18.08 -13.20 11.01
N ASN A 54 -19.14 -12.52 10.59
CA ASN A 54 -20.45 -12.68 11.20
C ASN A 54 -20.93 -14.16 11.13
N GLY A 55 -21.32 -14.70 12.28
CA GLY A 55 -21.79 -16.09 12.40
C GLY A 55 -20.68 -17.16 12.36
N GLN A 56 -19.40 -16.78 12.34
CA GLN A 56 -18.26 -17.70 12.34
C GLN A 56 -17.36 -17.50 13.56
N LYS A 57 -16.56 -18.52 13.89
CA LYS A 57 -15.51 -18.37 14.92
C LYS A 57 -14.40 -17.46 14.39
N PRO A 58 -13.82 -16.61 15.27
CA PRO A 58 -12.66 -15.79 14.90
C PRO A 58 -11.51 -16.66 14.37
N ARG A 59 -10.81 -16.15 13.35
CA ARG A 59 -9.60 -16.77 12.79
C ARG A 59 -8.40 -15.91 13.14
N THR A 60 -7.33 -16.54 13.64
CA THR A 60 -6.08 -15.87 14.00
C THR A 60 -5.03 -16.12 12.92
N PHE A 61 -4.21 -15.13 12.63
CA PHE A 61 -3.12 -15.18 11.68
C PHE A 61 -1.82 -14.72 12.34
N ASP A 62 -0.70 -15.34 11.96
CA ASP A 62 0.62 -15.00 12.49
C ASP A 62 1.17 -13.70 11.89
N HIS A 63 0.86 -13.42 10.61
CA HIS A 63 1.30 -12.23 9.89
C HIS A 63 0.13 -11.56 9.17
N LEU A 64 0.24 -10.23 8.98
CA LEU A 64 -0.76 -9.47 8.22
C LEU A 64 -0.81 -9.95 6.76
N GLU A 65 0.34 -10.32 6.18
CA GLU A 65 0.41 -10.88 4.84
C GLU A 65 -0.41 -12.19 4.69
N ASP A 66 -0.47 -13.00 5.75
CA ASP A 66 -1.26 -14.25 5.73
C ASP A 66 -2.76 -13.94 5.65
N LEU A 67 -3.23 -12.98 6.47
CA LEU A 67 -4.62 -12.52 6.40
C LEU A 67 -4.93 -11.91 5.02
N LEU A 68 -4.08 -11.02 4.51
CA LEU A 68 -4.31 -10.36 3.22
C LEU A 68 -4.23 -11.34 2.04
N THR A 69 -3.39 -12.37 2.16
CA THR A 69 -3.32 -13.47 1.20
C THR A 69 -4.62 -14.30 1.22
N ASP A 70 -5.10 -14.61 2.41
CA ASP A 70 -6.37 -15.35 2.56
C ASP A 70 -7.55 -14.56 1.96
N ILE A 71 -7.67 -13.29 2.25
CA ILE A 71 -8.69 -12.40 1.67
C ILE A 71 -8.58 -12.37 0.15
N SER A 72 -7.37 -12.15 -0.40
CA SER A 72 -7.17 -12.08 -1.85
C SER A 72 -7.58 -13.37 -2.55
N LYS A 73 -7.27 -14.53 -1.98
CA LYS A 73 -7.60 -15.84 -2.58
C LYS A 73 -9.05 -16.24 -2.39
N ASN A 74 -9.56 -16.13 -1.16
CA ASN A 74 -10.84 -16.71 -0.79
C ASN A 74 -12.02 -15.74 -0.98
N GLU A 75 -11.81 -14.44 -0.82
CA GLU A 75 -12.86 -13.43 -0.94
C GLU A 75 -12.83 -12.72 -2.30
N LEU A 76 -11.63 -12.45 -2.83
CA LEU A 76 -11.45 -11.73 -4.09
C LEU A 76 -11.20 -12.63 -5.30
N GLY A 77 -11.11 -13.96 -5.08
CA GLY A 77 -11.01 -14.95 -6.14
C GLY A 77 -9.67 -14.98 -6.89
N CYS A 78 -8.58 -14.50 -6.27
CA CYS A 78 -7.26 -14.53 -6.89
C CYS A 78 -6.71 -15.95 -6.94
N THR A 79 -6.31 -16.41 -8.12
CA THR A 79 -5.71 -17.74 -8.32
C THR A 79 -4.19 -17.74 -8.33
N GLY A 80 -3.56 -16.56 -8.47
CA GLY A 80 -2.12 -16.37 -8.54
C GLY A 80 -1.46 -16.12 -7.19
N GLU A 81 -0.18 -15.78 -7.26
CA GLU A 81 0.60 -15.32 -6.11
C GLU A 81 0.14 -13.93 -5.68
N VAL A 82 -0.06 -13.73 -4.38
CA VAL A 82 -0.37 -12.42 -3.81
C VAL A 82 0.94 -11.67 -3.54
N LYS A 83 1.02 -10.43 -4.01
CA LYS A 83 2.21 -9.61 -3.97
C LYS A 83 2.10 -8.52 -2.92
N PHE A 84 3.23 -8.23 -2.29
CA PHE A 84 3.35 -7.18 -1.29
C PHE A 84 4.41 -6.16 -1.72
N ILE A 85 4.02 -4.89 -1.74
CA ILE A 85 4.89 -3.74 -2.01
C ILE A 85 5.09 -3.03 -0.68
N TYR A 86 6.34 -2.93 -0.22
CA TYR A 86 6.62 -2.34 1.08
C TYR A 86 6.99 -0.87 0.96
N SER A 87 6.43 -0.06 1.87
CA SER A 87 6.82 1.34 2.05
C SER A 87 8.33 1.47 2.18
N GLY A 88 8.91 2.46 1.49
CA GLY A 88 10.34 2.69 1.49
C GLY A 88 11.17 1.52 0.99
N ASN A 89 10.58 0.56 0.22
CA ASN A 89 11.21 -0.68 -0.22
C ASN A 89 11.74 -1.55 0.94
N ASN A 90 11.16 -1.39 2.13
CA ASN A 90 11.61 -2.01 3.39
C ASN A 90 13.08 -1.67 3.73
N GLU A 91 13.54 -0.48 3.38
CA GLU A 91 14.90 0.00 3.63
C GLU A 91 14.87 1.11 4.70
N PHE A 92 15.59 0.92 5.82
CA PHE A 92 15.77 1.98 6.82
C PHE A 92 16.64 3.12 6.25
N PRO A 93 16.34 4.39 6.49
CA PRO A 93 15.18 4.96 7.22
C PRO A 93 13.99 5.29 6.30
N PHE A 94 13.99 4.79 5.06
CA PHE A 94 13.03 5.17 4.03
C PHE A 94 11.64 4.60 4.30
N ASP A 95 11.54 3.42 4.91
CA ASP A 95 10.29 2.79 5.31
C ASP A 95 9.45 3.73 6.21
N ALA A 96 10.03 4.20 7.30
CA ALA A 96 9.38 5.15 8.21
C ALA A 96 9.19 6.53 7.57
N ARG A 97 10.22 7.06 6.86
CA ARG A 97 10.14 8.37 6.22
C ARG A 97 9.03 8.44 5.18
N GLU A 98 8.92 7.43 4.33
CA GLU A 98 7.94 7.42 3.24
C GLU A 98 6.54 7.06 3.74
N GLN A 99 6.43 6.27 4.82
CA GLN A 99 5.16 6.11 5.52
C GLN A 99 4.65 7.47 6.05
N TRP A 100 5.54 8.32 6.61
CA TRP A 100 5.19 9.68 7.03
C TRP A 100 4.72 10.57 5.87
N THR A 101 5.12 10.30 4.64
CA THR A 101 4.71 10.99 3.43
C THR A 101 3.66 10.21 2.63
N ASP A 102 2.85 9.40 3.34
CA ASP A 102 1.66 8.74 2.83
C ASP A 102 1.91 7.75 1.68
N SER A 103 3.05 7.02 1.72
CA SER A 103 3.39 6.02 0.70
C SER A 103 2.39 4.86 0.60
N CYS A 104 1.69 4.55 1.70
CA CYS A 104 0.64 3.53 1.73
C CYS A 104 -0.76 4.12 1.48
N ASN A 105 -0.94 5.44 1.55
CA ASN A 105 -2.24 6.09 1.34
C ASN A 105 -2.49 6.38 -0.14
N LEU A 106 -2.67 5.32 -0.90
CA LEU A 106 -2.79 5.33 -2.35
C LEU A 106 -4.26 5.23 -2.77
N LEU A 107 -4.59 5.81 -3.91
CA LEU A 107 -5.92 5.68 -4.52
C LEU A 107 -5.85 4.77 -5.74
N ALA A 108 -6.47 3.60 -5.67
CA ALA A 108 -6.69 2.76 -6.83
C ALA A 108 -7.86 3.32 -7.66
N LEU A 109 -7.57 3.80 -8.86
CA LEU A 109 -8.58 4.28 -9.81
C LEU A 109 -9.36 3.11 -10.43
N LYS A 110 -8.67 2.00 -10.61
CA LYS A 110 -9.18 0.67 -10.96
C LYS A 110 -8.13 -0.38 -10.58
N ASP A 111 -8.44 -1.65 -10.78
CA ASP A 111 -7.55 -2.77 -10.47
C ASP A 111 -6.18 -2.59 -11.13
N GLY A 112 -5.13 -2.36 -10.32
CA GLY A 112 -3.77 -2.15 -10.77
C GLY A 112 -3.46 -0.78 -11.41
N VAL A 113 -4.34 0.22 -11.34
CA VAL A 113 -4.04 1.61 -11.75
C VAL A 113 -4.18 2.54 -10.56
N VAL A 114 -3.07 3.11 -10.12
CA VAL A 114 -2.93 3.70 -8.79
C VAL A 114 -2.36 5.11 -8.85
N LEU A 115 -2.88 6.01 -8.03
CA LEU A 115 -2.28 7.33 -7.78
C LEU A 115 -1.41 7.28 -6.54
N GLY A 116 -0.21 7.87 -6.63
CA GLY A 116 0.72 8.01 -5.52
C GLY A 116 1.59 9.26 -5.64
N TYR A 117 2.29 9.61 -4.56
CA TYR A 117 3.16 10.78 -4.52
C TYR A 117 4.54 10.51 -5.10
N ASP A 118 5.06 11.49 -5.85
CA ASP A 118 6.37 11.41 -6.53
C ASP A 118 7.57 11.45 -5.59
N ARG A 119 7.40 11.89 -4.33
CA ARG A 119 8.48 11.99 -3.34
C ARG A 119 8.83 10.67 -2.65
N ASN A 120 8.00 9.64 -2.77
CA ASN A 120 8.20 8.33 -2.15
C ASN A 120 9.06 7.42 -3.05
N ASN A 121 10.30 7.83 -3.31
CA ASN A 121 11.18 7.25 -4.33
C ASN A 121 11.44 5.76 -4.12
N LYS A 122 11.63 5.34 -2.87
CA LYS A 122 11.90 3.94 -2.54
C LYS A 122 10.67 3.05 -2.69
N THR A 123 9.50 3.56 -2.33
CA THR A 123 8.23 2.88 -2.61
C THR A 123 7.99 2.77 -4.12
N VAL A 124 8.32 3.82 -4.89
CA VAL A 124 8.28 3.78 -6.37
C VAL A 124 9.21 2.71 -6.94
N GLU A 125 10.42 2.55 -6.37
CA GLU A 125 11.34 1.44 -6.75
C GLU A 125 10.71 0.07 -6.47
N ALA A 126 10.03 -0.09 -5.32
CA ALA A 126 9.33 -1.33 -4.97
C ALA A 126 8.19 -1.65 -5.95
N PHE A 127 7.43 -0.64 -6.38
CA PHE A 127 6.42 -0.80 -7.43
C PHE A 127 7.03 -1.29 -8.76
N LYS A 128 8.14 -0.69 -9.19
CA LYS A 128 8.86 -1.13 -10.41
C LYS A 128 9.32 -2.58 -10.33
N LYS A 129 9.88 -2.99 -9.18
CA LYS A 129 10.31 -4.38 -8.94
C LYS A 129 9.14 -5.38 -9.03
N THR A 130 7.93 -4.94 -8.65
CA THR A 130 6.73 -5.77 -8.71
C THR A 130 6.10 -5.81 -10.11
N GLY A 131 6.64 -5.03 -11.07
CA GLY A 131 6.22 -5.03 -12.47
C GLY A 131 5.29 -3.88 -12.85
N PHE A 132 5.06 -2.91 -11.97
CA PHE A 132 4.27 -1.73 -12.30
C PHE A 132 5.05 -0.78 -13.21
N LYS A 133 4.35 -0.23 -14.22
CA LYS A 133 4.81 0.93 -14.98
C LYS A 133 4.65 2.18 -14.14
N VAL A 134 5.62 3.08 -14.22
CA VAL A 134 5.57 4.34 -13.47
C VAL A 134 5.47 5.49 -14.47
N LEU A 135 4.42 6.27 -14.35
CA LEU A 135 4.15 7.41 -15.23
C LEU A 135 3.95 8.68 -14.42
N ASN A 136 4.41 9.81 -14.93
CA ASN A 136 4.09 11.11 -14.37
C ASN A 136 2.69 11.56 -14.82
N VAL A 137 1.93 12.18 -13.94
CA VAL A 137 0.55 12.62 -14.23
C VAL A 137 0.48 13.56 -15.42
N LYS A 138 1.44 14.48 -15.61
CA LYS A 138 1.45 15.38 -16.76
C LYS A 138 1.54 14.62 -18.09
N SER A 139 2.40 13.60 -18.14
CA SER A 139 2.53 12.74 -19.31
C SER A 139 1.26 11.91 -19.56
N VAL A 140 0.60 11.44 -18.49
CA VAL A 140 -0.67 10.72 -18.63
C VAL A 140 -1.75 11.61 -19.18
N LEU A 141 -1.92 12.83 -18.65
CA LEU A 141 -2.91 13.79 -19.12
C LEU A 141 -2.69 14.16 -20.60
N GLN A 142 -1.45 14.48 -20.96
CA GLN A 142 -1.10 14.80 -22.35
C GLN A 142 -1.44 13.66 -23.33
N LYS A 143 -1.13 12.42 -22.94
CA LYS A 143 -1.46 11.25 -23.77
C LYS A 143 -2.96 10.98 -23.86
N LEU A 144 -3.71 11.24 -22.81
CA LEU A 144 -5.18 11.15 -22.82
C LEU A 144 -5.79 12.20 -23.74
N GLU A 145 -5.33 13.46 -23.65
CA GLU A 145 -5.78 14.56 -24.50
C GLU A 145 -5.49 14.31 -25.98
N ASN A 146 -4.33 13.72 -26.30
CA ASN A 146 -3.95 13.37 -27.66
C ASN A 146 -4.62 12.09 -28.19
N GLY A 147 -5.38 11.37 -27.37
CA GLY A 147 -5.95 10.07 -27.74
C GLY A 147 -4.92 8.93 -27.87
N GLU A 148 -3.69 9.13 -27.37
CA GLU A 148 -2.61 8.13 -27.41
C GLU A 148 -2.72 7.07 -26.28
N LEU A 149 -3.51 7.36 -25.27
CA LEU A 149 -3.72 6.49 -24.11
C LEU A 149 -5.20 6.27 -23.87
N ASP A 150 -5.62 5.02 -23.87
CA ASP A 150 -6.97 4.64 -23.47
C ASP A 150 -6.96 4.20 -21.98
N PRO A 151 -7.71 4.90 -21.10
CA PRO A 151 -7.82 4.53 -19.70
C PRO A 151 -8.31 3.10 -19.48
N ALA A 152 -9.16 2.57 -20.37
CA ALA A 152 -9.69 1.22 -20.26
C ALA A 152 -8.59 0.16 -20.38
N THR A 153 -7.55 0.42 -21.17
CA THR A 153 -6.45 -0.52 -21.43
C THR A 153 -5.30 -0.42 -20.43
N MET A 154 -5.27 0.61 -19.59
CA MET A 154 -4.23 0.78 -18.57
C MET A 154 -4.25 -0.37 -17.57
N LYS A 155 -3.06 -0.92 -17.27
CA LYS A 155 -2.83 -2.01 -16.31
C LYS A 155 -1.50 -1.79 -15.59
N ASP A 156 -1.42 -2.29 -14.36
CA ASP A 156 -0.21 -2.32 -13.56
C ASP A 156 0.59 -1.01 -13.65
N THR A 157 -0.09 0.11 -13.34
CA THR A 157 0.46 1.46 -13.54
C THR A 157 0.35 2.29 -12.26
N LEU A 158 1.48 2.80 -11.79
CA LEU A 158 1.55 3.83 -10.76
C LEU A 158 1.68 5.20 -11.44
N ILE A 159 0.71 6.07 -11.21
CA ILE A 159 0.70 7.45 -11.70
C ILE A 159 1.21 8.35 -10.57
N LEU A 160 2.34 9.01 -10.81
CA LEU A 160 2.98 9.90 -9.86
C LEU A 160 2.45 11.33 -9.98
N MET A 161 2.03 11.85 -8.85
CA MET A 161 1.58 13.23 -8.72
C MET A 161 2.54 14.05 -7.86
N PRO A 162 2.73 15.35 -8.18
CA PRO A 162 3.52 16.26 -7.36
C PRO A 162 2.95 16.36 -5.95
N SER A 163 3.81 16.26 -4.95
CA SER A 163 3.41 16.13 -3.56
C SER A 163 3.89 17.23 -2.62
N ALA A 164 4.66 18.21 -3.11
CA ALA A 164 5.45 19.13 -2.30
C ALA A 164 4.75 19.66 -1.04
N GLU A 165 3.55 20.22 -1.17
CA GLU A 165 2.81 20.77 -0.03
C GLU A 165 1.74 19.81 0.52
N LEU A 166 1.08 19.03 -0.33
CA LEU A 166 0.00 18.14 0.08
C LEU A 166 0.47 17.11 1.11
N SER A 167 1.60 16.44 0.85
CA SER A 167 2.15 15.45 1.77
C SER A 167 2.65 16.04 3.10
N ARG A 168 2.95 17.35 3.17
CA ARG A 168 3.32 18.03 4.42
C ARG A 168 2.12 18.25 5.33
N ALA A 169 0.96 18.51 4.75
CA ALA A 169 -0.30 18.67 5.48
C ALA A 169 -0.85 17.34 6.00
N ARG A 170 -0.25 16.22 5.60
CA ARG A 170 -0.72 14.85 5.80
C ARG A 170 -2.01 14.55 5.02
N GLY A 171 -2.11 13.34 4.58
CA GLY A 171 -3.18 12.83 3.75
C GLY A 171 -2.69 12.52 2.33
N GLY A 172 -2.83 11.25 1.96
CA GLY A 172 -2.59 10.80 0.59
C GLY A 172 -3.83 10.90 -0.28
N PHE A 173 -3.77 10.32 -1.45
CA PHE A 173 -4.89 10.40 -2.41
C PHE A 173 -6.15 9.71 -1.93
N HIS A 174 -6.02 8.62 -1.16
CA HIS A 174 -7.19 7.96 -0.59
C HIS A 174 -7.91 8.87 0.41
N CYS A 175 -7.17 9.52 1.32
CA CYS A 175 -7.74 10.45 2.29
C CYS A 175 -8.43 11.66 1.65
N MET A 176 -7.96 12.12 0.48
CA MET A 176 -8.49 13.27 -0.24
C MET A 176 -9.56 12.90 -1.26
N SER A 177 -9.94 11.63 -1.36
CA SER A 177 -10.97 11.15 -2.29
C SER A 177 -12.26 10.81 -1.56
N MET A 178 -13.38 11.01 -2.27
CA MET A 178 -14.70 10.60 -1.81
C MET A 178 -15.43 9.92 -2.97
N PRO A 179 -15.73 8.62 -2.87
CA PRO A 179 -16.50 7.96 -3.92
C PRO A 179 -17.95 8.45 -3.91
N LEU A 180 -18.43 8.94 -5.05
CA LEU A 180 -19.81 9.41 -5.23
C LEU A 180 -20.74 8.27 -5.67
N THR A 181 -20.21 7.36 -6.47
CA THR A 181 -20.95 6.21 -7.01
C THR A 181 -20.05 4.97 -6.93
N ARG A 182 -20.63 3.84 -6.59
CA ARG A 182 -19.98 2.54 -6.60
C ARG A 182 -20.83 1.58 -7.40
N GLU A 183 -20.22 0.84 -8.31
CA GLU A 183 -20.86 -0.28 -8.98
C GLU A 183 -20.86 -1.50 -8.06
N ALA A 184 -21.86 -2.37 -8.22
CA ALA A 184 -21.86 -3.67 -7.55
C ALA A 184 -20.70 -4.51 -8.10
N LEU A 185 -20.02 -5.23 -7.21
CA LEU A 185 -18.95 -6.16 -7.56
C LEU A 185 -19.51 -7.44 -8.17
#